data_bd1ce5a9863a09db5298f38649d92fbc
#
_entry.id   bd1ce5a9863a09db5298f38649d92fbc
#
_cell.length_a   1.000
_cell.length_b   1.000
_cell.length_c   1.000
_cell.angle_alpha   90.00
_cell.angle_beta   90.00
_cell.angle_gamma   90.00
#
_symmetry.space_group_name_H-M   'P 1'
#
loop_
_entity.id
_entity.type
_entity.pdbx_description
1 polymer ?
#
loop_
_entity_poly.entity_id
_entity_poly.type
_entity_poly.pdbx_seq_one_letter_code
_entity_poly.pdbx_strand_id
1 'polypeptide(L)'
;MSSSVIDSYKSAITLVELLIVIAIFGILAAVAGPNLTGWNCRQELLNDFNKFNQYLNEVRIEGQNRNKTTMVRVRQSQRGYGAANLRPFQLMNKSCTVNARSLSLEKQIPTFSFPIETWVQGGNICFYPDGSADGQSFQFSRDCGTKKYTYRATIFGATGLIEKTKYNASTNSWDEL
;
A
#
# COMPACT_ATOMS: atom_id res chain seq x y z
N MET A 1 -3.67 -13.17 -69.70
CA MET A 1 -3.25 -13.60 -68.32
C MET A 1 -1.97 -12.87 -68.01
N SER A 2 -2.07 -11.81 -67.23
CA SER A 2 -0.92 -10.96 -66.90
C SER A 2 -0.59 -11.20 -65.47
N SER A 3 0.51 -11.89 -65.18
CA SER A 3 1.01 -12.12 -63.83
C SER A 3 1.79 -10.89 -63.35
N SER A 4 1.24 -10.14 -62.40
CA SER A 4 1.95 -9.06 -61.71
C SER A 4 2.88 -9.69 -60.66
N VAL A 5 4.16 -9.65 -60.94
CA VAL A 5 5.23 -9.96 -59.96
C VAL A 5 5.30 -8.80 -58.98
N ILE A 6 4.89 -9.06 -57.76
CA ILE A 6 5.09 -8.13 -56.65
C ILE A 6 6.54 -8.30 -56.19
N ASP A 7 7.42 -7.39 -56.63
CA ASP A 7 8.78 -7.28 -56.12
C ASP A 7 8.72 -6.85 -54.62
N SER A 8 8.94 -7.81 -53.76
CA SER A 8 9.11 -7.57 -52.33
C SER A 8 10.51 -6.96 -52.09
N TYR A 9 10.58 -5.64 -52.03
CA TYR A 9 11.79 -4.94 -51.63
C TYR A 9 12.12 -5.30 -50.18
N LYS A 10 13.03 -6.24 -49.99
CA LYS A 10 13.69 -6.47 -48.70
C LYS A 10 14.70 -5.35 -48.51
N SER A 11 14.30 -4.29 -47.79
CA SER A 11 15.23 -3.25 -47.37
C SER A 11 16.24 -3.88 -46.40
N ALA A 12 17.48 -4.05 -46.84
CA ALA A 12 18.55 -4.44 -45.95
C ALA A 12 18.92 -3.23 -45.07
N ILE A 13 18.78 -3.38 -43.74
CA ILE A 13 19.21 -2.35 -42.77
C ILE A 13 20.72 -2.20 -42.90
N THR A 14 21.19 -0.98 -43.08
CA THR A 14 22.62 -0.68 -43.12
C THR A 14 23.23 -0.79 -41.71
N LEU A 15 24.50 -1.17 -41.63
CA LEU A 15 25.23 -1.27 -40.36
C LEU A 15 25.24 0.08 -39.62
N VAL A 16 25.30 1.18 -40.36
CA VAL A 16 25.25 2.54 -39.84
C VAL A 16 23.88 2.85 -39.20
N GLU A 17 22.79 2.42 -39.84
CA GLU A 17 21.44 2.60 -39.33
C GLU A 17 21.23 1.85 -38.02
N LEU A 18 21.76 0.63 -37.90
CA LEU A 18 21.75 -0.13 -36.64
C LEU A 18 22.57 0.56 -35.54
N LEU A 19 23.76 1.09 -35.89
CA LEU A 19 24.59 1.82 -34.91
C LEU A 19 23.88 3.07 -34.35
N ILE A 20 23.20 3.82 -35.21
CA ILE A 20 22.44 5.01 -34.81
C ILE A 20 21.31 4.60 -33.85
N VAL A 21 20.58 3.53 -34.15
CA VAL A 21 19.48 3.03 -33.33
C VAL A 21 19.97 2.63 -31.94
N ILE A 22 21.05 1.84 -31.84
CA ILE A 22 21.58 1.44 -30.51
C ILE A 22 22.15 2.62 -29.74
N ALA A 23 22.74 3.61 -30.40
CA ALA A 23 23.22 4.83 -29.76
C ALA A 23 22.05 5.64 -29.13
N ILE A 24 20.94 5.79 -29.87
CA ILE A 24 19.74 6.46 -29.38
C ILE A 24 19.14 5.68 -28.19
N PHE A 25 19.00 4.38 -28.27
CA PHE A 25 18.52 3.56 -27.14
C PHE A 25 19.43 3.66 -25.91
N GLY A 26 20.75 3.70 -26.11
CA GLY A 26 21.71 3.90 -25.01
C GLY A 26 21.48 5.22 -24.26
N ILE A 27 21.27 6.32 -25.00
CA ILE A 27 20.99 7.63 -24.39
C ILE A 27 19.65 7.61 -23.68
N LEU A 28 18.59 7.07 -24.27
CA LEU A 28 17.27 6.98 -23.65
C LEU A 28 17.29 6.12 -22.38
N ALA A 29 18.00 5.00 -22.38
CA ALA A 29 18.14 4.14 -21.21
C ALA A 29 18.87 4.84 -20.06
N ALA A 30 19.90 5.64 -20.34
CA ALA A 30 20.64 6.37 -19.32
C ALA A 30 19.78 7.44 -18.61
N VAL A 31 18.84 8.07 -19.31
CA VAL A 31 17.95 9.10 -18.75
C VAL A 31 16.75 8.48 -18.02
N ALA A 32 16.21 7.36 -18.54
CA ALA A 32 15.02 6.71 -17.98
C ALA A 32 15.31 5.90 -16.70
N GLY A 33 16.49 5.32 -16.58
CA GLY A 33 16.85 4.39 -15.49
C GLY A 33 16.62 4.93 -14.07
N PRO A 34 17.14 6.10 -13.70
CA PRO A 34 17.04 6.60 -12.31
C PRO A 34 15.61 6.96 -11.87
N ASN A 35 14.71 7.28 -12.81
CA ASN A 35 13.33 7.62 -12.48
C ASN A 35 12.44 6.39 -12.19
N LEU A 36 12.80 5.21 -12.72
CA LEU A 36 12.01 3.99 -12.56
C LEU A 36 12.08 3.43 -11.14
N THR A 37 13.23 3.53 -10.46
CA THR A 37 13.40 3.02 -9.09
C THR A 37 12.52 3.78 -8.09
N GLY A 38 12.47 5.10 -8.18
CA GLY A 38 11.61 5.92 -7.33
C GLY A 38 10.11 5.69 -7.61
N TRP A 39 9.75 5.47 -8.87
CA TRP A 39 8.37 5.17 -9.27
C TRP A 39 7.92 3.81 -8.72
N ASN A 40 8.72 2.75 -8.89
CA ASN A 40 8.41 1.42 -8.38
C ASN A 40 8.23 1.41 -6.87
N CYS A 41 9.15 2.04 -6.12
CA CYS A 41 9.07 2.17 -4.68
C CYS A 41 7.76 2.84 -4.23
N ARG A 42 7.33 3.91 -4.91
CA ARG A 42 6.06 4.58 -4.65
C ARG A 42 4.87 3.67 -4.92
N GLN A 43 4.88 2.90 -6.02
CA GLN A 43 3.79 1.98 -6.35
C GLN A 43 3.69 0.83 -5.32
N GLU A 44 4.82 0.30 -4.87
CA GLU A 44 4.85 -0.70 -3.81
C GLU A 44 4.25 -0.15 -2.51
N LEU A 45 4.66 1.05 -2.07
CA LEU A 45 4.09 1.68 -0.88
C LEU A 45 2.57 1.90 -1.01
N LEU A 46 2.10 2.34 -2.18
CA LEU A 46 0.67 2.53 -2.44
C LEU A 46 -0.09 1.19 -2.42
N ASN A 47 0.49 0.13 -3.00
CA ASN A 47 -0.09 -1.21 -2.96
C ASN A 47 -0.18 -1.74 -1.53
N ASP A 48 0.88 -1.60 -0.74
CA ASP A 48 0.89 -2.01 0.67
C ASP A 48 -0.14 -1.22 1.48
N PHE A 49 -0.26 0.07 1.23
CA PHE A 49 -1.28 0.93 1.83
C PHE A 49 -2.71 0.48 1.47
N ASN A 50 -2.96 0.14 0.21
CA ASN A 50 -4.27 -0.36 -0.23
C ASN A 50 -4.58 -1.74 0.37
N LYS A 51 -3.63 -2.66 0.42
CA LYS A 51 -3.78 -3.96 1.10
C LYS A 51 -4.10 -3.79 2.57
N PHE A 52 -3.46 -2.84 3.25
CA PHE A 52 -3.78 -2.53 4.64
C PHE A 52 -5.23 -2.05 4.82
N ASN A 53 -5.70 -1.15 3.95
CA ASN A 53 -7.09 -0.68 4.01
C ASN A 53 -8.09 -1.82 3.73
N GLN A 54 -7.78 -2.74 2.81
CA GLN A 54 -8.58 -3.94 2.58
C GLN A 54 -8.62 -4.82 3.83
N TYR A 55 -7.47 -5.04 4.46
CA TYR A 55 -7.38 -5.79 5.71
C TYR A 55 -8.23 -5.18 6.84
N LEU A 56 -8.19 -3.85 7.02
CA LEU A 56 -9.05 -3.17 8.00
C LEU A 56 -10.54 -3.37 7.70
N ASN A 57 -10.94 -3.27 6.44
CA ASN A 57 -12.33 -3.52 6.03
C ASN A 57 -12.74 -4.97 6.26
N GLU A 58 -11.86 -5.94 5.99
CA GLU A 58 -12.12 -7.36 6.26
C GLU A 58 -12.36 -7.61 7.74
N VAL A 59 -11.50 -7.06 8.62
CA VAL A 59 -11.66 -7.16 10.07
C VAL A 59 -12.97 -6.52 10.55
N ARG A 60 -13.34 -5.37 9.99
CA ARG A 60 -14.60 -4.69 10.29
C ARG A 60 -15.81 -5.55 9.90
N ILE A 61 -15.84 -6.06 8.68
CA ILE A 61 -16.92 -6.89 8.16
C ILE A 61 -17.05 -8.19 8.97
N GLU A 62 -15.94 -8.81 9.34
CA GLU A 62 -15.95 -10.01 10.17
C GLU A 62 -16.55 -9.74 11.56
N GLY A 63 -16.27 -8.56 12.15
CA GLY A 63 -16.90 -8.12 13.41
C GLY A 63 -18.41 -7.99 13.29
N GLN A 64 -18.88 -7.34 12.23
CA GLN A 64 -20.31 -7.18 11.93
C GLN A 64 -20.99 -8.55 11.69
N ASN A 65 -20.42 -9.40 10.84
CA ASN A 65 -20.97 -10.72 10.51
C ASN A 65 -21.11 -11.63 11.73
N ARG A 66 -20.21 -11.52 12.68
CA ARG A 66 -20.22 -12.31 13.92
C ARG A 66 -20.92 -11.63 15.08
N ASN A 67 -21.39 -10.40 14.90
CA ASN A 67 -21.94 -9.57 15.97
C ASN A 67 -21.01 -9.47 17.19
N LYS A 68 -19.70 -9.27 16.93
CA LYS A 68 -18.65 -9.18 17.97
C LYS A 68 -17.66 -8.08 17.65
N THR A 69 -17.14 -7.44 18.69
CA THR A 69 -16.06 -6.46 18.54
C THR A 69 -14.77 -7.13 18.06
N THR A 70 -14.14 -6.57 17.04
CA THR A 70 -12.85 -7.00 16.51
C THR A 70 -11.79 -5.94 16.77
N MET A 71 -10.55 -6.37 17.02
CA MET A 71 -9.43 -5.45 17.28
C MET A 71 -8.25 -5.76 16.36
N VAL A 72 -7.73 -4.71 15.73
CA VAL A 72 -6.43 -4.73 15.04
C VAL A 72 -5.38 -4.13 15.93
N ARG A 73 -4.32 -4.88 16.18
CA ARG A 73 -3.15 -4.42 16.96
C ARG A 73 -2.01 -4.06 16.03
N VAL A 74 -1.53 -2.83 16.19
CA VAL A 74 -0.31 -2.38 15.54
C VAL A 74 0.87 -2.63 16.47
N ARG A 75 1.79 -3.50 16.07
CA ARG A 75 3.05 -3.69 16.77
C ARG A 75 4.12 -2.86 16.09
N GLN A 76 4.51 -1.76 16.71
CA GLN A 76 5.71 -1.05 16.28
C GLN A 76 6.94 -1.91 16.59
N SER A 77 7.83 -2.08 15.61
CA SER A 77 9.14 -2.66 15.86
C SER A 77 9.95 -1.70 16.74
N GLN A 78 10.65 -2.26 17.72
CA GLN A 78 11.47 -1.49 18.67
C GLN A 78 12.65 -0.74 18.04
N ARG A 79 12.84 -0.81 16.73
CA ARG A 79 13.99 -0.25 16.00
C ARG A 79 13.70 1.02 15.22
N GLY A 80 12.62 1.74 15.49
CA GLY A 80 12.37 3.07 14.90
C GLY A 80 12.10 3.12 13.37
N TYR A 81 12.48 2.10 12.63
CA TYR A 81 12.20 1.84 11.23
C TYR A 81 11.57 0.47 11.19
N GLY A 82 10.29 0.37 11.06
CA GLY A 82 9.94 -0.95 11.22
C GLY A 82 8.60 -1.40 10.75
N ALA A 83 8.63 -2.57 10.24
CA ALA A 83 7.48 -3.38 9.99
C ALA A 83 6.50 -3.30 11.16
N ALA A 84 5.38 -2.60 10.99
CA ALA A 84 4.25 -2.79 11.86
C ALA A 84 3.68 -4.17 11.53
N ASN A 85 3.94 -5.15 12.38
CA ASN A 85 3.27 -6.43 12.29
C ASN A 85 1.88 -6.25 12.86
N LEU A 86 0.90 -6.24 11.98
CA LEU A 86 -0.49 -6.31 12.38
C LEU A 86 -0.76 -7.75 12.83
N ARG A 87 -1.00 -7.94 14.12
CA ARG A 87 -1.36 -9.25 14.65
C ARG A 87 -2.81 -9.59 14.33
N PRO A 88 -3.14 -10.88 14.27
CA PRO A 88 -4.48 -11.33 14.04
C PRO A 88 -5.44 -10.67 15.02
N PHE A 89 -6.62 -10.36 14.53
CA PHE A 89 -7.68 -9.77 15.32
C PHE A 89 -8.17 -10.76 16.38
N GLN A 90 -8.66 -10.19 17.47
CA GLN A 90 -9.27 -10.93 18.57
C GLN A 90 -10.74 -10.56 18.65
N LEU A 91 -11.61 -11.56 18.63
CA LEU A 91 -13.03 -11.35 18.84
C LEU A 91 -13.28 -11.08 20.31
N MET A 92 -13.93 -9.95 20.60
CA MET A 92 -14.22 -9.49 21.97
C MET A 92 -15.72 -9.34 22.18
N ASN A 93 -16.19 -9.71 23.34
CA ASN A 93 -17.60 -9.55 23.71
C ASN A 93 -17.92 -8.20 24.41
N LYS A 94 -16.94 -7.36 24.69
CA LYS A 94 -17.11 -6.05 25.35
C LYS A 94 -15.92 -5.14 25.07
N SER A 95 -16.14 -3.83 25.31
CA SER A 95 -15.25 -2.72 25.08
C SER A 95 -13.75 -3.05 24.89
N CYS A 96 -13.13 -2.39 23.94
CA CYS A 96 -11.75 -2.54 23.52
C CYS A 96 -10.69 -2.12 24.54
N THR A 97 -10.98 -2.24 25.80
CA THR A 97 -10.04 -2.03 26.90
C THR A 97 -9.03 -3.16 26.95
N VAL A 98 -7.81 -2.80 26.71
CA VAL A 98 -6.67 -3.67 26.45
C VAL A 98 -6.18 -4.33 27.74
N ASN A 99 -6.76 -5.47 28.11
CA ASN A 99 -6.00 -6.47 28.84
C ASN A 99 -5.83 -7.71 27.95
N ALA A 100 -4.70 -7.72 27.27
CA ALA A 100 -4.37 -8.62 26.18
C ALA A 100 -4.31 -10.12 26.52
N ARG A 101 -4.50 -10.48 27.79
CA ARG A 101 -4.33 -11.86 28.26
C ARG A 101 -5.60 -12.71 28.27
N SER A 102 -6.77 -12.08 28.15
CA SER A 102 -8.06 -12.76 28.30
C SER A 102 -8.86 -12.97 27.00
N LEU A 103 -8.24 -12.75 25.85
CA LEU A 103 -8.94 -12.76 24.57
C LEU A 103 -8.82 -14.13 23.90
N SER A 104 -9.94 -14.83 23.76
CA SER A 104 -9.99 -16.04 22.95
C SER A 104 -9.88 -15.70 21.46
N LEU A 105 -8.92 -16.33 20.80
CA LEU A 105 -8.77 -16.27 19.33
C LEU A 105 -9.75 -17.26 18.72
N GLU A 106 -10.86 -16.78 18.14
CA GLU A 106 -11.82 -17.64 17.49
C GLU A 106 -11.45 -17.94 16.02
N LYS A 107 -10.83 -16.98 15.33
CA LYS A 107 -10.31 -17.15 13.98
C LYS A 107 -9.10 -16.22 13.79
N GLN A 108 -8.05 -16.74 13.20
CA GLN A 108 -6.89 -15.92 12.83
C GLN A 108 -7.04 -15.48 11.38
N ILE A 109 -7.23 -14.17 11.17
CA ILE A 109 -6.94 -13.57 9.87
C ILE A 109 -5.42 -13.51 9.74
N PRO A 110 -4.84 -13.81 8.57
CA PRO A 110 -3.41 -13.74 8.37
C PRO A 110 -2.84 -12.39 8.83
N THR A 111 -1.70 -12.43 9.51
CA THR A 111 -1.02 -11.21 9.92
C THR A 111 -0.60 -10.40 8.70
N PHE A 112 -0.90 -9.12 8.70
CA PHE A 112 -0.39 -8.20 7.70
C PHE A 112 0.96 -7.63 8.17
N SER A 113 2.00 -7.74 7.35
CA SER A 113 3.31 -7.16 7.64
C SER A 113 3.71 -6.18 6.55
N PHE A 114 4.24 -5.04 6.94
CA PHE A 114 4.84 -4.08 6.01
C PHE A 114 6.32 -4.40 5.79
N PRO A 115 6.87 -4.06 4.62
CA PRO A 115 8.32 -4.08 4.42
C PRO A 115 9.05 -3.24 5.47
N ILE A 116 10.27 -3.67 5.81
CA ILE A 116 11.10 -3.05 6.88
C ILE A 116 11.32 -1.55 6.65
N GLU A 117 11.36 -1.12 5.39
CA GLU A 117 11.59 0.26 4.96
C GLU A 117 10.35 1.18 5.12
N THR A 118 9.18 0.60 5.41
CA THR A 118 7.96 1.38 5.59
C THR A 118 7.80 1.77 7.06
N TRP A 119 7.81 3.07 7.32
CA TRP A 119 7.48 3.59 8.64
C TRP A 119 5.96 3.68 8.79
N VAL A 120 5.45 3.14 9.89
CA VAL A 120 4.02 3.14 10.20
C VAL A 120 3.80 3.76 11.57
N GLN A 121 2.92 4.76 11.62
CA GLN A 121 2.44 5.38 12.85
C GLN A 121 0.95 5.11 12.99
N GLY A 122 0.55 4.66 14.17
CA GLY A 122 -0.83 4.37 14.52
C GLY A 122 -0.88 3.51 15.78
N GLY A 123 -2.06 3.38 16.35
CA GLY A 123 -2.31 2.57 17.55
C GLY A 123 -3.17 1.34 17.27
N ASN A 124 -3.67 0.72 18.32
CA ASN A 124 -4.68 -0.32 18.20
C ASN A 124 -6.01 0.31 17.80
N ILE A 125 -6.80 -0.41 17.01
CA ILE A 125 -8.13 0.03 16.63
C ILE A 125 -9.14 -1.08 16.85
N CYS A 126 -10.33 -0.71 17.32
CA CYS A 126 -11.46 -1.59 17.46
C CYS A 126 -12.57 -1.23 16.49
N PHE A 127 -13.20 -2.25 15.95
CA PHE A 127 -14.43 -2.18 15.17
C PHE A 127 -15.55 -2.87 15.94
N TYR A 128 -16.72 -2.23 15.99
CA TYR A 128 -17.86 -2.69 16.74
C TYR A 128 -18.90 -3.37 15.82
N PRO A 129 -19.79 -4.20 16.37
CA PRO A 129 -20.79 -4.94 15.59
C PRO A 129 -21.73 -4.05 14.79
N ASP A 130 -22.01 -2.83 15.26
CA ASP A 130 -22.83 -1.84 14.56
C ASP A 130 -22.13 -1.16 13.39
N GLY A 131 -20.85 -1.51 13.15
CA GLY A 131 -20.01 -0.95 12.09
C GLY A 131 -19.23 0.29 12.49
N SER A 132 -19.46 0.84 13.70
CA SER A 132 -18.63 1.90 14.24
C SER A 132 -17.22 1.42 14.59
N ALA A 133 -16.32 2.34 14.91
CA ALA A 133 -14.93 2.03 15.26
C ALA A 133 -14.38 3.03 16.28
N ASP A 134 -13.22 2.75 16.84
CA ASP A 134 -12.42 3.79 17.49
C ASP A 134 -11.90 4.74 16.40
N GLY A 135 -12.15 6.05 16.56
CA GLY A 135 -11.64 7.07 15.64
C GLY A 135 -10.12 7.12 15.72
N GLN A 136 -9.43 6.78 14.62
CA GLN A 136 -7.97 6.72 14.57
C GLN A 136 -7.42 6.99 13.18
N SER A 137 -6.19 7.51 13.12
CA SER A 137 -5.44 7.63 11.88
C SER A 137 -4.20 6.76 11.89
N PHE A 138 -3.93 6.12 10.76
CA PHE A 138 -2.68 5.43 10.47
C PHE A 138 -1.93 6.19 9.39
N GLN A 139 -0.65 6.41 9.61
CA GLN A 139 0.21 7.09 8.67
C GLN A 139 1.33 6.17 8.22
N PHE A 140 1.58 6.12 6.92
CA PHE A 140 2.57 5.27 6.26
C PHE A 140 3.55 6.15 5.49
N SER A 141 4.83 5.97 5.69
CA SER A 141 5.82 6.70 4.92
C SER A 141 7.02 5.83 4.55
N ARG A 142 7.58 6.11 3.38
CA ARG A 142 8.79 5.47 2.86
C ARG A 142 9.60 6.48 2.06
N ASP A 143 10.90 6.41 2.20
CA ASP A 143 11.83 7.17 1.37
C ASP A 143 12.08 6.41 0.07
N CYS A 144 11.73 7.03 -1.06
CA CYS A 144 11.85 6.47 -2.39
C CYS A 144 12.82 7.31 -3.23
N GLY A 145 14.11 6.99 -3.12
CA GLY A 145 15.18 7.81 -3.67
C GLY A 145 15.29 9.14 -2.91
N THR A 146 15.16 10.26 -3.61
CA THR A 146 15.26 11.60 -3.03
C THR A 146 13.95 12.15 -2.46
N LYS A 147 12.84 11.40 -2.63
CA LYS A 147 11.49 11.85 -2.22
C LYS A 147 10.90 10.93 -1.17
N LYS A 148 10.32 11.53 -0.13
CA LYS A 148 9.51 10.84 0.87
C LYS A 148 8.05 10.86 0.44
N TYR A 149 7.42 9.68 0.43
CA TYR A 149 5.98 9.55 0.18
C TYR A 149 5.28 9.19 1.49
N THR A 150 4.14 9.82 1.73
CA THR A 150 3.35 9.61 2.94
C THR A 150 1.89 9.48 2.59
N TYR A 151 1.25 8.42 3.11
CA TYR A 151 -0.18 8.13 2.99
C TYR A 151 -0.80 8.06 4.38
N ARG A 152 -2.08 8.42 4.49
CA ARG A 152 -2.85 8.34 5.73
C ARG A 152 -4.17 7.62 5.49
N ALA A 153 -4.50 6.71 6.39
CA ALA A 153 -5.84 6.13 6.52
C ALA A 153 -6.47 6.71 7.78
N THR A 154 -7.56 7.42 7.65
CA THR A 154 -8.34 7.96 8.77
C THR A 154 -9.61 7.16 8.91
N ILE A 155 -9.83 6.56 10.07
CA ILE A 155 -11.01 5.79 10.39
C ILE A 155 -11.94 6.68 11.21
N PHE A 156 -13.17 6.88 10.70
CA PHE A 156 -14.19 7.67 11.40
C PHE A 156 -14.92 6.80 12.43
N GLY A 157 -14.90 7.25 13.68
CA GLY A 157 -15.45 6.49 14.80
C GLY A 157 -16.92 6.11 14.62
N ALA A 158 -17.77 7.07 14.24
CA ALA A 158 -19.22 6.86 14.13
C ALA A 158 -19.62 5.85 13.05
N THR A 159 -18.88 5.76 11.95
CA THR A 159 -19.24 4.95 10.78
C THR A 159 -18.27 3.81 10.50
N GLY A 160 -17.07 3.83 11.10
CA GLY A 160 -15.98 2.93 10.77
C GLY A 160 -15.48 3.06 9.31
N LEU A 161 -15.91 4.09 8.59
CA LEU A 161 -15.46 4.35 7.22
C LEU A 161 -13.99 4.77 7.23
N ILE A 162 -13.28 4.40 6.17
CA ILE A 162 -11.86 4.68 6.01
C ILE A 162 -11.67 5.67 4.89
N GLU A 163 -11.20 6.87 5.24
CA GLU A 163 -10.74 7.87 4.28
C GLU A 163 -9.27 7.64 3.99
N LYS A 164 -8.89 7.76 2.71
CA LYS A 164 -7.52 7.61 2.23
C LYS A 164 -7.00 8.92 1.70
N THR A 165 -5.90 9.40 2.27
CA THR A 165 -5.27 10.63 1.84
C THR A 165 -3.78 10.45 1.59
N LYS A 166 -3.22 11.32 0.75
CA LYS A 166 -1.80 11.40 0.43
C LYS A 166 -1.28 12.77 0.82
N TYR A 167 -0.13 12.81 1.47
CA TYR A 167 0.53 14.08 1.78
C TYR A 167 1.15 14.69 0.54
N ASN A 168 0.83 15.96 0.30
CA ASN A 168 1.40 16.78 -0.75
C ASN A 168 2.40 17.76 -0.14
N ALA A 169 3.69 17.51 -0.35
CA ALA A 169 4.75 18.33 0.21
C ALA A 169 4.82 19.75 -0.41
N SER A 170 4.29 19.94 -1.62
CA SER A 170 4.31 21.24 -2.29
C SER A 170 3.30 22.22 -1.71
N THR A 171 2.14 21.72 -1.29
CA THR A 171 1.05 22.51 -0.72
C THR A 171 0.96 22.39 0.80
N ASN A 172 1.78 21.51 1.40
CA ASN A 172 1.73 21.15 2.82
C ASN A 172 0.31 20.73 3.27
N SER A 173 -0.39 19.99 2.40
CA SER A 173 -1.77 19.54 2.61
C SER A 173 -1.95 18.04 2.40
N TRP A 174 -3.12 17.55 2.75
CA TRP A 174 -3.53 16.17 2.49
C TRP A 174 -4.55 16.17 1.36
N ASP A 175 -4.24 15.49 0.27
CA ASP A 175 -5.09 15.31 -0.89
C ASP A 175 -5.78 13.93 -0.81
N GLU A 176 -7.04 13.83 -1.24
CA GLU A 176 -7.74 12.55 -1.37
C GLU A 176 -7.05 11.64 -2.41
N LEU A 177 -7.19 10.32 -2.22
CA LEU A 177 -6.65 9.27 -3.10
C LEU A 177 -7.74 8.67 -3.96
#